data_2d631fc83caa6485f32100b8d0f396f7
#
_entry.id   2d631fc83caa6485f32100b8d0f396f7
#
_cell.length_a   1.000
_cell.length_b   1.000
_cell.length_c   1.000
_cell.angle_alpha   90.00
_cell.angle_beta   90.00
_cell.angle_gamma   90.00
#
_symmetry.space_group_name_H-M   'P 1'
#
loop_
_entity.id
_entity.type
_entity.pdbx_description
1 polymer ?
#
loop_
_entity_poly.entity_id
_entity_poly.type
_entity_poly.pdbx_seq_one_letter_code
_entity_poly.pdbx_strand_id
1 'polypeptide(L)'
;MKLLALASLLAAFSAQAQHSLEATGRWQHSPVGNAVTPPMGWSSWNAFRVDITEQKVMDSAQVIVDSGLAAVGYRSINIDDGWWLKRRTSDGRLLVRTGLFPSAKLGAGKDSSLRPFTDRIHAMGLKAGLYTDIGRNACSQAYDADSPNLPEGTHAEREVGLMGFVKQDVALFFGEWNFDFLKVDGCGLSSYGKDRPHVASGQYREYKPTIVEGSINQSDVEGTKKLYAGLKQALHEVRPLGDYTLSVCLWGTVNVRSWGQDYGSMWRSSRDIWKGFAQMVHNFDTVATREFYAGPGRWNDPDMLEIGNGDFGADQLLQARTHMGLWAIVAAPLMIGTDLSKAVPAIIDILKAPEVVAINQDPAGHQGVLAYADSDRQILVKTLADGRKAVLLFNRTGAPAKFTLTAEHLKMDAVAPIALRDAWARAEAGSFTGKREFELQAREALLFAATGKHVLPRGYFVSERPGSVYVARDGIRALEQDPVVYRALPSWSTTDNGGTRPAYAGWGGPRADSTPYDQALSVQRQVFRHGVGVLADSRLQVQVAPGSQRFTAKVGVDDSTRGKTAGVSFEVWGDGRKLASTAPLKFNQPARELSADLRGVKLIELIARQHGADTAGPVVVTWGEARIE
;
A
#
# COMPACT_ATOMS: atom_id res chain seq x y z
N MET A 1 25.05 29.75 10.92
CA MET A 1 23.64 30.20 11.07
C MET A 1 22.92 30.51 9.77
N LYS A 2 23.52 31.07 8.73
CA LYS A 2 22.81 31.41 7.46
C LYS A 2 22.46 30.15 6.59
N LEU A 3 23.24 29.07 6.64
CA LEU A 3 22.96 27.84 5.88
C LEU A 3 21.82 26.99 6.47
N LEU A 4 21.67 26.99 7.80
CA LEU A 4 20.57 26.29 8.47
C LEU A 4 19.20 26.97 8.25
N ALA A 5 19.18 28.30 8.16
CA ALA A 5 17.96 29.05 7.85
C ALA A 5 17.48 28.83 6.40
N LEU A 6 18.42 28.65 5.45
CA LEU A 6 18.08 28.36 4.05
C LEU A 6 17.51 26.95 3.86
N ALA A 7 18.04 25.96 4.59
CA ALA A 7 17.52 24.57 4.57
C ALA A 7 16.12 24.47 5.17
N SER A 8 15.85 25.21 6.26
CA SER A 8 14.54 25.25 6.90
C SER A 8 13.48 25.95 6.04
N LEU A 9 13.85 27.01 5.32
CA LEU A 9 12.97 27.68 4.37
C LEU A 9 12.68 26.80 3.14
N LEU A 10 13.66 26.10 2.61
CA LEU A 10 13.47 25.18 1.49
C LEU A 10 12.57 23.98 1.86
N ALA A 11 12.69 23.46 3.08
CA ALA A 11 11.81 22.38 3.58
C ALA A 11 10.36 22.86 3.80
N ALA A 12 10.17 24.08 4.29
CA ALA A 12 8.84 24.68 4.46
C ALA A 12 8.16 24.98 3.11
N PHE A 13 8.91 25.45 2.12
CA PHE A 13 8.39 25.67 0.76
C PHE A 13 8.04 24.35 0.05
N SER A 14 8.79 23.27 0.29
CA SER A 14 8.48 21.95 -0.30
C SER A 14 7.19 21.37 0.26
N ALA A 15 6.93 21.48 1.55
CA ALA A 15 5.71 20.96 2.18
C ALA A 15 4.44 21.70 1.73
N GLN A 16 4.51 23.03 1.54
CA GLN A 16 3.38 23.82 1.04
C GLN A 16 3.12 23.60 -0.46
N ALA A 17 4.16 23.34 -1.26
CA ALA A 17 4.03 23.06 -2.69
C ALA A 17 3.40 21.69 -2.97
N GLN A 18 3.54 20.74 -2.08
CA GLN A 18 3.06 19.36 -2.23
C GLN A 18 1.54 19.24 -2.27
N HIS A 19 0.83 20.16 -1.60
CA HIS A 19 -0.64 20.20 -1.57
C HIS A 19 -1.25 21.37 -2.36
N SER A 20 -0.42 22.10 -3.08
CA SER A 20 -0.86 23.21 -3.93
C SER A 20 -1.46 22.68 -5.25
N LEU A 21 -2.40 23.44 -5.82
CA LEU A 21 -2.87 23.23 -7.20
C LEU A 21 -1.91 23.82 -8.24
N GLU A 22 -0.87 24.52 -7.83
CA GLU A 22 0.10 25.09 -8.76
C GLU A 22 1.05 24.04 -9.31
N ALA A 23 1.23 24.03 -10.62
CA ALA A 23 2.17 23.14 -11.28
C ALA A 23 3.60 23.42 -10.84
N THR A 24 4.37 22.39 -10.57
CA THR A 24 5.76 22.51 -10.08
C THR A 24 6.80 22.25 -11.16
N GLY A 25 6.41 21.56 -12.24
CA GLY A 25 7.28 21.16 -13.33
C GLY A 25 8.34 20.12 -12.97
N ARG A 26 8.23 19.52 -11.79
CA ARG A 26 9.16 18.50 -11.32
C ARG A 26 8.42 17.40 -10.56
N TRP A 27 8.88 16.18 -10.71
CA TRP A 27 8.39 15.04 -9.97
C TRP A 27 8.59 15.27 -8.47
N GLN A 28 7.50 15.25 -7.71
CA GLN A 28 7.53 15.63 -6.29
C GLN A 28 7.68 14.43 -5.36
N HIS A 29 7.32 13.23 -5.80
CA HIS A 29 7.51 12.05 -4.97
C HIS A 29 8.99 11.82 -4.70
N SER A 30 9.34 11.72 -3.42
CA SER A 30 10.66 11.35 -2.94
C SER A 30 10.53 10.02 -2.19
N PRO A 31 11.05 8.91 -2.71
CA PRO A 31 10.98 7.63 -2.02
C PRO A 31 11.49 7.72 -0.58
N VAL A 32 10.82 7.01 0.32
CA VAL A 32 11.26 6.84 1.70
C VAL A 32 11.93 5.48 1.79
N GLY A 33 13.25 5.47 1.94
CA GLY A 33 14.01 4.22 1.91
C GLY A 33 14.20 3.65 0.49
N ASN A 34 14.43 2.34 0.39
CA ASN A 34 14.91 1.66 -0.81
C ASN A 34 14.00 0.49 -1.24
N ALA A 35 12.71 0.72 -1.31
CA ALA A 35 11.72 -0.29 -1.75
C ALA A 35 11.32 -0.07 -3.22
N VAL A 36 12.26 -0.22 -4.17
CA VAL A 36 12.01 0.00 -5.61
C VAL A 36 10.94 -0.95 -6.15
N THR A 37 10.93 -2.21 -5.70
CA THR A 37 9.85 -3.18 -5.88
C THR A 37 9.17 -3.46 -4.54
N PRO A 38 7.97 -4.08 -4.52
CA PRO A 38 7.30 -4.41 -3.26
C PRO A 38 8.22 -5.21 -2.32
N PRO A 39 8.37 -4.80 -1.05
CA PRO A 39 9.21 -5.53 -0.09
C PRO A 39 8.80 -6.99 0.06
N MET A 40 9.79 -7.88 0.17
CA MET A 40 9.58 -9.31 0.38
C MET A 40 10.36 -9.80 1.59
N GLY A 41 9.71 -10.59 2.44
CA GLY A 41 10.33 -11.11 3.65
C GLY A 41 9.41 -11.96 4.49
N TRP A 42 9.77 -12.08 5.75
CA TRP A 42 9.03 -12.78 6.78
C TRP A 42 8.89 -11.90 8.02
N SER A 43 7.78 -11.98 8.73
CA SER A 43 7.56 -11.29 10.00
C SER A 43 7.02 -12.25 11.05
N SER A 44 7.47 -12.10 12.28
CA SER A 44 7.20 -13.06 13.37
C SER A 44 5.79 -12.98 13.95
N TRP A 45 5.02 -11.90 13.70
CA TRP A 45 3.78 -11.65 14.44
C TRP A 45 2.74 -12.76 14.29
N ASN A 46 2.31 -13.06 13.06
CA ASN A 46 1.25 -14.04 12.83
C ASN A 46 1.70 -15.47 13.12
N ALA A 47 3.02 -15.73 13.05
CA ALA A 47 3.60 -17.02 13.42
C ALA A 47 3.64 -17.24 14.93
N PHE A 48 4.06 -16.23 15.70
CA PHE A 48 4.44 -16.41 17.11
C PHE A 48 3.87 -15.36 18.06
N ARG A 49 3.31 -14.27 17.57
CA ARG A 49 2.89 -13.10 18.38
C ARG A 49 4.04 -12.68 19.31
N VAL A 50 3.75 -12.40 20.58
CA VAL A 50 4.75 -12.06 21.62
C VAL A 50 5.55 -13.26 22.15
N ASP A 51 5.17 -14.48 21.76
CA ASP A 51 5.94 -15.70 22.09
C ASP A 51 7.11 -15.91 21.10
N ILE A 52 7.89 -14.85 20.93
CA ILE A 52 9.04 -14.80 20.03
C ILE A 52 10.32 -15.10 20.81
N THR A 53 11.23 -15.84 20.17
CA THR A 53 12.59 -16.05 20.66
C THR A 53 13.58 -15.92 19.51
N GLU A 54 14.84 -15.61 19.84
CA GLU A 54 15.94 -15.57 18.86
C GLU A 54 16.00 -16.87 18.06
N GLN A 55 15.83 -18.03 18.71
CA GLN A 55 15.88 -19.33 18.05
C GLN A 55 14.77 -19.48 17.00
N LYS A 56 13.51 -19.14 17.33
CA LYS A 56 12.38 -19.21 16.39
C LYS A 56 12.61 -18.33 15.15
N VAL A 57 13.20 -17.13 15.35
CA VAL A 57 13.53 -16.23 14.24
C VAL A 57 14.65 -16.81 13.38
N MET A 58 15.72 -17.32 14.00
CA MET A 58 16.85 -17.93 13.29
C MET A 58 16.44 -19.18 12.53
N ASP A 59 15.57 -20.04 13.09
CA ASP A 59 15.03 -21.20 12.40
C ASP A 59 14.23 -20.79 11.16
N SER A 60 13.39 -19.77 11.26
CA SER A 60 12.64 -19.22 10.11
C SER A 60 13.60 -18.66 9.05
N ALA A 61 14.64 -17.92 9.46
CA ALA A 61 15.66 -17.40 8.56
C ALA A 61 16.41 -18.54 7.83
N GLN A 62 16.73 -19.62 8.53
CA GLN A 62 17.38 -20.80 7.94
C GLN A 62 16.48 -21.45 6.89
N VAL A 63 15.19 -21.65 7.17
CA VAL A 63 14.23 -22.17 6.18
C VAL A 63 14.16 -21.28 4.94
N ILE A 64 14.16 -19.96 5.09
CA ILE A 64 14.15 -19.01 3.96
C ILE A 64 15.37 -19.21 3.04
N VAL A 65 16.54 -19.47 3.61
CA VAL A 65 17.76 -19.77 2.83
C VAL A 65 17.66 -21.15 2.19
N ASP A 66 17.38 -22.18 2.97
CA ASP A 66 17.48 -23.58 2.55
C ASP A 66 16.38 -23.97 1.54
N SER A 67 15.19 -23.39 1.65
CA SER A 67 14.06 -23.63 0.72
C SER A 67 14.19 -22.90 -0.62
N GLY A 68 15.14 -21.96 -0.75
CA GLY A 68 15.30 -21.10 -1.92
C GLY A 68 14.39 -19.86 -1.93
N LEU A 69 13.64 -19.58 -0.88
CA LEU A 69 12.83 -18.37 -0.77
C LEU A 69 13.69 -17.09 -0.85
N ALA A 70 14.89 -17.10 -0.25
CA ALA A 70 15.86 -15.99 -0.36
C ALA A 70 16.26 -15.71 -1.83
N ALA A 71 16.41 -16.75 -2.63
CA ALA A 71 16.81 -16.64 -4.04
C ALA A 71 15.73 -15.95 -4.91
N VAL A 72 14.43 -16.09 -4.57
CA VAL A 72 13.34 -15.42 -5.28
C VAL A 72 12.98 -14.05 -4.69
N GLY A 73 13.69 -13.59 -3.62
CA GLY A 73 13.56 -12.22 -3.12
C GLY A 73 13.09 -12.06 -1.67
N TYR A 74 12.67 -13.11 -0.96
CA TYR A 74 12.30 -13.03 0.47
C TYR A 74 13.56 -12.86 1.32
N ARG A 75 13.97 -11.61 1.54
CA ARG A 75 15.25 -11.34 2.21
C ARG A 75 15.13 -10.63 3.55
N SER A 76 13.99 -10.01 3.86
CA SER A 76 13.81 -9.32 5.13
C SER A 76 13.30 -10.28 6.20
N ILE A 77 13.99 -10.34 7.33
CA ILE A 77 13.63 -11.14 8.52
C ILE A 77 13.26 -10.15 9.63
N ASN A 78 11.98 -10.04 9.92
CA ASN A 78 11.47 -9.00 10.79
C ASN A 78 11.04 -9.57 12.15
N ILE A 79 11.68 -9.07 13.21
CA ILE A 79 11.23 -9.24 14.58
C ILE A 79 10.06 -8.28 14.80
N ASP A 80 8.87 -8.81 15.08
CA ASP A 80 7.71 -8.02 15.46
C ASP A 80 7.69 -7.73 16.98
N ASP A 81 6.57 -7.32 17.55
CA ASP A 81 6.42 -6.86 18.93
C ASP A 81 6.87 -7.91 19.98
N GLY A 82 7.31 -7.46 21.17
CA GLY A 82 7.67 -8.31 22.32
C GLY A 82 9.17 -8.53 22.56
N TRP A 83 10.07 -7.96 21.75
CA TRP A 83 11.53 -8.11 21.90
C TRP A 83 12.13 -7.23 23.01
N TRP A 84 11.53 -6.08 23.33
CA TRP A 84 11.96 -5.08 24.30
C TRP A 84 11.72 -5.54 25.75
N LEU A 85 12.62 -5.18 26.64
CA LEU A 85 12.47 -5.38 28.08
C LEU A 85 11.84 -4.15 28.74
N LYS A 86 12.47 -2.98 28.61
CA LYS A 86 12.07 -1.70 29.16
C LYS A 86 13.02 -0.58 28.74
N ARG A 87 12.70 0.66 29.07
CA ARG A 87 13.67 1.77 29.00
C ARG A 87 14.54 1.81 30.25
N ARG A 88 15.83 2.09 30.09
CA ARG A 88 16.74 2.35 31.20
C ARG A 88 16.44 3.71 31.82
N THR A 89 16.32 3.78 33.15
CA THR A 89 15.89 4.98 33.88
C THR A 89 16.87 6.15 33.75
N SER A 90 18.17 5.87 33.61
CA SER A 90 19.21 6.91 33.61
C SER A 90 19.27 7.73 32.32
N ASP A 91 18.93 7.16 31.15
CA ASP A 91 19.12 7.79 29.85
C ASP A 91 18.03 7.46 28.81
N GLY A 92 17.01 6.69 29.19
CA GLY A 92 15.91 6.30 28.32
C GLY A 92 16.24 5.25 27.25
N ARG A 93 17.45 4.70 27.24
CA ARG A 93 17.85 3.65 26.27
C ARG A 93 16.95 2.43 26.37
N LEU A 94 16.50 1.90 25.25
CA LEU A 94 15.78 0.63 25.19
C LEU A 94 16.70 -0.54 25.50
N LEU A 95 16.22 -1.46 26.33
CA LEU A 95 16.88 -2.71 26.69
C LEU A 95 16.13 -3.88 26.05
N VAL A 96 16.89 -4.91 25.64
CA VAL A 96 16.38 -6.13 25.02
C VAL A 96 16.11 -7.20 26.08
N ARG A 97 15.09 -8.04 25.87
CA ARG A 97 14.88 -9.26 26.66
C ARG A 97 15.94 -10.29 26.34
N THR A 98 17.05 -10.28 27.05
CA THR A 98 18.19 -11.19 26.83
C THR A 98 17.86 -12.65 27.14
N GLY A 99 16.77 -12.94 27.86
CA GLY A 99 16.24 -14.29 28.05
C GLY A 99 15.61 -14.85 26.77
N LEU A 100 15.03 -13.99 25.91
CA LEU A 100 14.47 -14.37 24.61
C LEU A 100 15.51 -14.25 23.49
N PHE A 101 16.40 -13.27 23.59
CA PHE A 101 17.49 -12.98 22.65
C PHE A 101 18.84 -13.11 23.36
N PRO A 102 19.35 -14.33 23.59
CA PRO A 102 20.57 -14.56 24.38
C PRO A 102 21.82 -13.88 23.82
N SER A 103 21.92 -13.78 22.47
CA SER A 103 23.04 -13.10 21.83
C SER A 103 23.08 -11.59 22.10
N ALA A 104 21.97 -11.00 22.54
CA ALA A 104 21.89 -9.60 22.88
C ALA A 104 22.55 -9.24 24.22
N LYS A 105 22.97 -10.21 25.03
CA LYS A 105 23.60 -9.99 26.34
C LYS A 105 25.04 -9.50 26.17
N LEU A 106 25.35 -8.29 26.63
CA LEU A 106 26.68 -7.69 26.60
C LEU A 106 27.41 -7.91 27.94
N GLY A 107 28.34 -8.87 27.97
CA GLY A 107 29.19 -9.12 29.15
C GLY A 107 28.43 -9.38 30.45
N ALA A 108 29.01 -8.96 31.59
CA ALA A 108 28.37 -9.04 32.93
C ALA A 108 27.47 -7.82 33.24
N GLY A 109 27.35 -6.85 32.33
CA GLY A 109 26.63 -5.60 32.54
C GLY A 109 25.11 -5.73 32.29
N LYS A 110 24.41 -4.60 32.58
CA LYS A 110 22.96 -4.46 32.31
C LYS A 110 22.64 -4.01 30.88
N ASP A 111 23.64 -3.80 30.03
CA ASP A 111 23.46 -3.37 28.66
C ASP A 111 23.11 -4.55 27.75
N SER A 112 22.39 -4.25 26.69
CA SER A 112 22.00 -5.21 25.67
C SER A 112 22.08 -4.61 24.27
N SER A 113 22.35 -5.44 23.26
CA SER A 113 22.44 -5.04 21.87
C SER A 113 21.93 -6.14 20.95
N LEU A 114 21.08 -5.80 19.99
CA LEU A 114 20.69 -6.74 18.92
C LEU A 114 21.73 -6.81 17.78
N ARG A 115 22.88 -6.13 17.90
CA ARG A 115 23.94 -6.18 16.89
C ARG A 115 24.44 -7.60 16.60
N PRO A 116 24.71 -8.47 17.56
CA PRO A 116 25.11 -9.85 17.29
C PRO A 116 24.02 -10.64 16.54
N PHE A 117 22.74 -10.37 16.80
CA PHE A 117 21.63 -10.97 16.06
C PHE A 117 21.59 -10.47 14.60
N THR A 118 21.65 -9.16 14.36
CA THR A 118 21.61 -8.61 12.99
C THR A 118 22.83 -9.04 12.17
N ASP A 119 24.01 -9.10 12.78
CA ASP A 119 25.23 -9.61 12.11
C ASP A 119 25.07 -11.07 11.65
N ARG A 120 24.39 -11.92 12.42
CA ARG A 120 24.07 -13.31 12.02
C ARG A 120 23.10 -13.36 10.85
N ILE A 121 22.04 -12.53 10.86
CA ILE A 121 21.10 -12.43 9.74
C ILE A 121 21.81 -11.95 8.48
N HIS A 122 22.65 -10.92 8.60
CA HIS A 122 23.45 -10.41 7.47
C HIS A 122 24.44 -11.45 6.92
N ALA A 123 25.06 -12.25 7.79
CA ALA A 123 25.95 -13.32 7.38
C ALA A 123 25.25 -14.41 6.55
N MET A 124 23.92 -14.55 6.68
CA MET A 124 23.09 -15.43 5.85
C MET A 124 22.71 -14.79 4.49
N GLY A 125 23.16 -13.56 4.20
CA GLY A 125 22.77 -12.79 3.00
C GLY A 125 21.35 -12.19 3.08
N LEU A 126 20.79 -12.10 4.28
CA LEU A 126 19.46 -11.58 4.57
C LEU A 126 19.54 -10.16 5.15
N LYS A 127 18.41 -9.50 5.32
CA LYS A 127 18.25 -8.20 5.96
C LYS A 127 17.46 -8.35 7.26
N ALA A 128 17.82 -7.57 8.27
CA ALA A 128 17.17 -7.59 9.58
C ALA A 128 16.14 -6.48 9.71
N GLY A 129 14.95 -6.81 10.22
CA GLY A 129 13.88 -5.85 10.50
C GLY A 129 13.45 -5.87 11.95
N LEU A 130 12.91 -4.74 12.39
CA LEU A 130 12.48 -4.52 13.76
C LEU A 130 11.09 -3.87 13.79
N TYR A 131 10.34 -4.13 14.86
CA TYR A 131 9.09 -3.47 15.20
C TYR A 131 9.30 -2.37 16.25
N THR A 132 8.50 -1.30 16.16
CA THR A 132 8.28 -0.31 17.21
C THR A 132 6.91 0.35 17.05
N ASP A 133 6.56 1.28 17.95
CA ASP A 133 5.34 2.09 17.90
C ASP A 133 5.68 3.57 17.83
N ILE A 134 4.94 4.36 17.05
CA ILE A 134 5.17 5.81 16.92
C ILE A 134 4.75 6.59 18.18
N GLY A 135 3.85 6.02 18.99
CA GLY A 135 3.39 6.58 20.25
C GLY A 135 4.32 6.25 21.42
N ARG A 136 3.77 6.22 22.64
CA ARG A 136 4.54 5.94 23.87
C ARG A 136 4.73 4.45 24.12
N ASN A 137 3.73 3.65 23.80
CA ASN A 137 3.62 2.25 24.17
C ASN A 137 3.32 1.39 22.95
N ALA A 138 3.70 0.12 23.00
CA ALA A 138 3.51 -0.85 21.93
C ALA A 138 2.09 -1.49 21.94
N CYS A 139 1.71 -2.17 20.86
CA CYS A 139 0.41 -2.82 20.72
C CYS A 139 0.22 -4.00 21.68
N SER A 140 1.23 -4.84 21.85
CA SER A 140 1.14 -6.01 22.75
C SER A 140 0.89 -5.63 24.20
N GLN A 141 1.35 -4.47 24.64
CA GLN A 141 1.07 -3.94 25.99
C GLN A 141 -0.43 -3.66 26.21
N ALA A 142 -1.18 -3.38 25.15
CA ALA A 142 -2.62 -3.13 25.20
C ALA A 142 -3.48 -4.36 24.94
N TYR A 143 -3.00 -5.28 24.10
CA TYR A 143 -3.82 -6.38 23.57
C TYR A 143 -3.34 -7.78 23.97
N ASP A 144 -2.14 -7.91 24.52
CA ASP A 144 -1.57 -9.15 25.05
C ASP A 144 -1.15 -8.97 26.52
N ALA A 145 -2.05 -8.40 27.34
CA ALA A 145 -1.79 -8.01 28.72
C ALA A 145 -1.35 -9.17 29.64
N ASP A 146 -1.68 -10.39 29.27
CA ASP A 146 -1.27 -11.62 29.99
C ASP A 146 0.08 -12.18 29.53
N SER A 147 0.73 -11.53 28.55
CA SER A 147 2.02 -12.00 28.04
C SER A 147 3.11 -11.88 29.08
N PRO A 148 3.95 -12.92 29.29
CA PRO A 148 5.13 -12.83 30.14
C PRO A 148 6.21 -11.90 29.58
N ASN A 149 6.06 -11.46 28.33
CA ASN A 149 7.01 -10.60 27.61
C ASN A 149 6.64 -9.11 27.69
N LEU A 150 5.78 -8.71 28.63
CA LEU A 150 5.47 -7.29 28.86
C LEU A 150 6.64 -6.56 29.55
N PRO A 151 6.80 -5.24 29.33
CA PRO A 151 7.82 -4.44 30.02
C PRO A 151 7.59 -4.41 31.53
N GLU A 152 8.66 -4.37 32.26
CA GLU A 152 8.68 -4.26 33.73
C GLU A 152 9.02 -2.84 34.19
N GLY A 153 8.73 -2.51 35.46
CA GLY A 153 9.16 -1.27 36.11
C GLY A 153 8.09 -0.19 36.15
N THR A 154 8.52 1.07 36.24
CA THR A 154 7.69 2.27 36.31
C THR A 154 6.98 2.56 34.98
N HIS A 155 6.00 3.46 34.96
CA HIS A 155 5.34 3.91 33.71
C HIS A 155 6.37 4.37 32.66
N ALA A 156 7.34 5.20 33.06
CA ALA A 156 8.37 5.70 32.15
C ALA A 156 9.27 4.59 31.57
N GLU A 157 9.58 3.57 32.35
CA GLU A 157 10.35 2.42 31.87
C GLU A 157 9.55 1.53 30.90
N ARG A 158 8.22 1.50 31.04
CA ARG A 158 7.30 0.75 30.18
C ARG A 158 6.96 1.47 28.87
N GLU A 159 7.26 2.76 28.72
CA GLU A 159 7.02 3.54 27.51
C GLU A 159 8.09 3.21 26.45
N VAL A 160 7.94 2.07 25.78
CA VAL A 160 8.91 1.51 24.81
C VAL A 160 8.76 2.03 23.38
N GLY A 161 7.71 2.82 23.09
CA GLY A 161 7.51 3.44 21.78
C GLY A 161 8.38 4.67 21.53
N LEU A 162 8.37 5.18 20.31
CA LEU A 162 9.28 6.24 19.83
C LEU A 162 9.00 7.64 20.39
N MET A 163 7.79 7.90 20.89
CA MET A 163 7.41 9.26 21.32
C MET A 163 8.32 9.80 22.42
N GLY A 164 9.02 10.90 22.11
CA GLY A 164 10.02 11.51 22.98
C GLY A 164 11.46 10.97 22.80
N PHE A 165 11.65 9.89 22.05
CA PHE A 165 12.93 9.20 21.88
C PHE A 165 13.32 8.93 20.42
N VAL A 166 12.59 9.48 19.43
CA VAL A 166 12.75 9.16 18.01
C VAL A 166 14.20 9.18 17.55
N LYS A 167 14.96 10.25 17.82
CA LYS A 167 16.36 10.36 17.39
C LYS A 167 17.27 9.35 18.06
N GLN A 168 17.09 9.14 19.36
CA GLN A 168 17.87 8.17 20.13
C GLN A 168 17.62 6.75 19.66
N ASP A 169 16.35 6.37 19.49
CA ASP A 169 15.97 5.02 19.13
C ASP A 169 16.33 4.71 17.66
N VAL A 170 16.18 5.67 16.74
CA VAL A 170 16.63 5.51 15.34
C VAL A 170 18.15 5.34 15.28
N ALA A 171 18.93 6.12 16.06
CA ALA A 171 20.37 5.95 16.13
C ALA A 171 20.75 4.58 16.72
N LEU A 172 19.99 4.10 17.69
CA LEU A 172 20.16 2.77 18.27
C LEU A 172 19.86 1.66 17.26
N PHE A 173 18.68 1.71 16.60
CA PHE A 173 18.22 0.66 15.70
C PHE A 173 19.06 0.57 14.42
N PHE A 174 19.28 1.70 13.74
CA PHE A 174 19.95 1.75 12.44
C PHE A 174 21.46 2.03 12.52
N GLY A 175 21.88 2.81 13.51
CA GLY A 175 23.30 3.13 13.72
C GLY A 175 24.03 2.03 14.47
N GLU A 176 23.56 1.70 15.68
CA GLU A 176 24.27 0.76 16.56
C GLU A 176 23.93 -0.70 16.25
N TRP A 177 22.62 -1.04 16.15
CA TRP A 177 22.16 -2.41 15.93
C TRP A 177 22.12 -2.82 14.46
N ASN A 178 22.21 -1.86 13.54
CA ASN A 178 22.33 -2.09 12.10
C ASN A 178 21.14 -2.83 11.46
N PHE A 179 19.90 -2.47 11.86
CA PHE A 179 18.70 -2.94 11.18
C PHE A 179 18.52 -2.28 9.81
N ASP A 180 17.77 -2.94 8.91
CA ASP A 180 17.49 -2.52 7.53
C ASP A 180 16.01 -2.18 7.32
N PHE A 181 15.11 -2.66 8.18
CA PHE A 181 13.67 -2.50 8.06
C PHE A 181 13.08 -2.10 9.41
N LEU A 182 12.09 -1.20 9.39
CA LEU A 182 11.35 -0.80 10.58
C LEU A 182 9.84 -0.83 10.30
N LYS A 183 9.09 -1.65 11.05
CA LYS A 183 7.64 -1.56 11.15
C LYS A 183 7.30 -0.63 12.31
N VAL A 184 6.45 0.37 12.06
CA VAL A 184 6.08 1.39 13.03
C VAL A 184 4.58 1.42 13.21
N ASP A 185 4.13 0.90 14.34
CA ASP A 185 2.73 0.77 14.71
C ASP A 185 2.18 2.04 15.37
N GLY A 186 0.88 2.08 15.68
CA GLY A 186 0.19 3.26 16.20
C GLY A 186 -0.68 3.02 17.43
N CYS A 187 -0.60 1.85 18.10
CA CYS A 187 -1.38 1.59 19.31
C CYS A 187 -1.07 2.59 20.42
N GLY A 188 0.17 3.06 20.50
CA GLY A 188 0.58 4.11 21.40
C GLY A 188 -0.13 5.45 21.17
N LEU A 189 -0.85 5.63 20.06
CA LEU A 189 -1.67 6.81 19.76
C LEU A 189 -3.17 6.57 19.96
N SER A 190 -3.64 5.30 20.00
CA SER A 190 -5.06 4.96 19.99
C SER A 190 -5.54 4.25 21.25
N SER A 191 -4.68 3.50 21.95
CA SER A 191 -5.13 2.42 22.84
C SER A 191 -4.88 2.66 24.33
N TYR A 192 -4.52 3.88 24.75
CA TYR A 192 -4.16 4.20 26.14
C TYR A 192 -5.02 5.31 26.76
N GLY A 193 -6.30 5.41 26.34
CA GLY A 193 -7.28 6.28 27.00
C GLY A 193 -7.71 5.73 28.38
N LYS A 194 -8.30 6.61 29.20
CA LYS A 194 -8.71 6.30 30.59
C LYS A 194 -9.67 5.12 30.74
N ASP A 195 -10.42 4.82 29.72
CA ASP A 195 -11.42 3.74 29.65
C ASP A 195 -10.81 2.37 29.34
N ARG A 196 -9.53 2.32 29.03
CA ARG A 196 -8.85 1.06 28.73
C ARG A 196 -8.46 0.32 30.03
N PRO A 197 -8.72 -1.01 30.13
CA PRO A 197 -8.50 -1.77 31.36
C PRO A 197 -7.08 -1.65 31.94
N HIS A 198 -6.07 -1.71 31.10
CA HIS A 198 -4.66 -1.63 31.46
C HIS A 198 -4.22 -0.22 31.92
N VAL A 199 -4.99 0.83 31.57
CA VAL A 199 -4.82 2.19 32.08
C VAL A 199 -5.63 2.37 33.37
N ALA A 200 -6.90 1.93 33.39
CA ALA A 200 -7.76 2.02 34.56
C ALA A 200 -7.21 1.26 35.77
N SER A 201 -6.46 0.16 35.56
CA SER A 201 -5.75 -0.58 36.61
C SER A 201 -4.49 0.14 37.11
N GLY A 202 -4.08 1.27 36.52
CA GLY A 202 -2.85 1.98 36.88
C GLY A 202 -1.57 1.32 36.31
N GLN A 203 -1.69 0.34 35.44
CA GLN A 203 -0.54 -0.36 34.86
C GLN A 203 0.23 0.53 33.87
N TYR A 204 -0.49 1.36 33.12
CA TYR A 204 0.08 2.32 32.18
C TYR A 204 -0.47 3.73 32.43
N ARG A 205 0.29 4.73 32.00
CA ARG A 205 -0.10 6.14 32.07
C ARG A 205 -1.21 6.43 31.07
N GLU A 206 -2.25 7.13 31.53
CA GLU A 206 -3.29 7.67 30.64
C GLU A 206 -2.73 8.74 29.70
N TYR A 207 -3.19 8.74 28.46
CA TYR A 207 -3.11 9.89 27.56
C TYR A 207 -4.28 9.92 26.57
N LYS A 208 -4.63 11.14 26.15
CA LYS A 208 -5.73 11.33 25.19
C LYS A 208 -5.34 10.71 23.85
N PRO A 209 -6.15 9.78 23.30
CA PRO A 209 -5.92 9.23 21.99
C PRO A 209 -5.87 10.33 20.92
N THR A 210 -4.87 10.26 20.04
CA THR A 210 -4.75 11.10 18.83
C THR A 210 -5.30 10.40 17.60
N ILE A 211 -5.40 9.08 17.65
CA ILE A 211 -6.12 8.27 16.67
C ILE A 211 -7.35 7.70 17.36
N VAL A 212 -8.54 8.06 16.85
CA VAL A 212 -9.82 7.50 17.29
C VAL A 212 -10.29 6.55 16.21
N GLU A 213 -10.21 5.25 16.47
CA GLU A 213 -10.66 4.23 15.54
C GLU A 213 -12.15 4.43 15.22
N GLY A 214 -12.50 4.34 13.92
CA GLY A 214 -13.86 4.55 13.48
C GLY A 214 -14.31 6.01 13.37
N SER A 215 -13.44 6.99 13.73
CA SER A 215 -13.80 8.42 13.64
C SER A 215 -12.63 9.29 13.20
N ILE A 216 -12.49 9.48 11.90
CA ILE A 216 -11.43 10.34 11.36
C ILE A 216 -11.55 11.80 11.81
N ASN A 217 -12.79 12.29 11.99
CA ASN A 217 -13.05 13.67 12.42
C ASN A 217 -12.65 13.94 13.89
N GLN A 218 -12.48 12.88 14.69
CA GLN A 218 -11.99 12.98 16.06
C GLN A 218 -10.50 12.70 16.18
N SER A 219 -9.86 12.30 15.08
CA SER A 219 -8.43 11.98 15.02
C SER A 219 -7.59 13.20 14.66
N ASP A 220 -6.40 13.31 15.23
CA ASP A 220 -5.41 14.32 14.88
C ASP A 220 -4.52 13.81 13.73
N VAL A 221 -5.03 13.94 12.50
CA VAL A 221 -4.34 13.50 11.28
C VAL A 221 -3.02 14.26 11.08
N GLU A 222 -3.03 15.59 11.26
CA GLU A 222 -1.84 16.41 11.05
C GLU A 222 -0.79 16.20 12.14
N GLY A 223 -1.20 16.00 13.40
CA GLY A 223 -0.29 15.60 14.48
C GLY A 223 0.36 14.25 14.19
N THR A 224 -0.42 13.28 13.70
CA THR A 224 0.11 11.96 13.31
C THR A 224 1.13 12.09 12.16
N LYS A 225 0.84 12.85 11.10
CA LYS A 225 1.80 13.11 10.01
C LYS A 225 3.10 13.74 10.52
N LYS A 226 3.03 14.69 11.48
CA LYS A 226 4.22 15.33 12.06
C LYS A 226 5.13 14.33 12.78
N LEU A 227 4.56 13.32 13.46
CA LEU A 227 5.35 12.26 14.09
C LEU A 227 6.14 11.46 13.04
N TYR A 228 5.48 11.03 11.95
CA TYR A 228 6.15 10.32 10.87
C TYR A 228 7.14 11.20 10.09
N ALA A 229 6.88 12.50 9.94
CA ALA A 229 7.85 13.45 9.39
C ALA A 229 9.14 13.52 10.24
N GLY A 230 9.00 13.58 11.56
CA GLY A 230 10.12 13.54 12.50
C GLY A 230 10.90 12.21 12.42
N LEU A 231 10.21 11.09 12.29
CA LEU A 231 10.83 9.78 12.11
C LEU A 231 11.60 9.70 10.77
N LYS A 232 10.99 10.12 9.66
CA LYS A 232 11.65 10.18 8.35
C LYS A 232 12.91 11.03 8.38
N GLN A 233 12.87 12.19 9.07
CA GLN A 233 14.04 13.04 9.26
C GLN A 233 15.13 12.33 10.05
N ALA A 234 14.80 11.69 11.18
CA ALA A 234 15.78 10.98 12.01
C ALA A 234 16.42 9.80 11.24
N LEU A 235 15.63 9.07 10.45
CA LEU A 235 16.12 8.01 9.57
C LEU A 235 17.09 8.56 8.52
N HIS A 236 16.77 9.68 7.89
CA HIS A 236 17.66 10.32 6.91
C HIS A 236 18.96 10.82 7.54
N GLU A 237 18.93 11.31 8.80
CA GLU A 237 20.14 11.73 9.53
C GLU A 237 21.10 10.54 9.78
N VAL A 238 20.57 9.33 10.06
CA VAL A 238 21.36 8.11 10.34
C VAL A 238 21.71 7.32 9.06
N ARG A 239 20.78 7.26 8.10
CA ARG A 239 20.89 6.52 6.84
C ARG A 239 20.61 7.45 5.64
N PRO A 240 21.51 8.40 5.32
CA PRO A 240 21.30 9.41 4.28
C PRO A 240 21.17 8.83 2.87
N LEU A 241 21.66 7.63 2.63
CA LEU A 241 21.52 6.91 1.36
C LEU A 241 20.14 6.25 1.18
N GLY A 242 19.29 6.27 2.22
CA GLY A 242 17.97 5.65 2.16
C GLY A 242 18.00 4.13 2.09
N ASP A 243 19.07 3.48 2.54
CA ASP A 243 19.29 2.03 2.50
C ASP A 243 18.49 1.28 3.59
N TYR A 244 17.22 1.62 3.73
CA TYR A 244 16.27 1.02 4.65
C TYR A 244 14.87 0.89 4.04
N THR A 245 13.99 0.15 4.70
CA THR A 245 12.56 0.08 4.41
C THR A 245 11.77 0.56 5.63
N LEU A 246 10.80 1.45 5.43
CA LEU A 246 9.90 1.93 6.48
C LEU A 246 8.47 1.51 6.19
N SER A 247 7.89 0.70 7.09
CA SER A 247 6.50 0.29 7.07
C SER A 247 5.68 1.10 8.08
N VAL A 248 4.71 1.88 7.58
CA VAL A 248 3.77 2.67 8.38
C VAL A 248 2.56 1.80 8.69
N CYS A 249 2.40 1.37 9.95
CA CYS A 249 1.33 0.47 10.37
C CYS A 249 0.23 1.23 11.13
N LEU A 250 -0.70 1.83 10.39
CA LEU A 250 -1.85 2.58 10.94
C LEU A 250 -3.20 2.00 10.50
N TRP A 251 -3.24 0.75 10.05
CA TRP A 251 -4.46 -0.04 9.76
C TRP A 251 -5.48 0.64 8.84
N GLY A 252 -5.04 1.54 7.96
CA GLY A 252 -5.91 2.36 7.11
C GLY A 252 -6.56 3.56 7.81
N THR A 253 -6.34 3.74 9.12
CA THR A 253 -6.88 4.88 9.88
C THR A 253 -6.20 6.20 9.49
N VAL A 254 -6.70 7.33 10.01
CA VAL A 254 -6.16 8.69 9.79
C VAL A 254 -5.89 9.03 8.33
N ASN A 255 -6.64 8.40 7.42
CA ASN A 255 -6.50 8.59 5.97
C ASN A 255 -5.08 8.32 5.44
N VAL A 256 -4.36 7.35 6.04
CA VAL A 256 -2.95 7.03 5.71
C VAL A 256 -2.75 6.74 4.21
N ARG A 257 -3.76 6.23 3.51
CA ARG A 257 -3.74 5.99 2.06
C ARG A 257 -3.38 7.22 1.22
N SER A 258 -3.73 8.42 1.69
CA SER A 258 -3.50 9.67 0.94
C SER A 258 -2.12 10.29 1.19
N TRP A 259 -1.49 9.98 2.33
CA TRP A 259 -0.22 10.59 2.73
C TRP A 259 0.89 9.58 3.07
N GLY A 260 0.57 8.29 3.20
CA GLY A 260 1.55 7.25 3.52
C GLY A 260 2.74 7.21 2.54
N GLN A 261 2.48 7.49 1.26
CA GLN A 261 3.49 7.58 0.21
C GLN A 261 4.59 8.64 0.47
N ASP A 262 4.33 9.62 1.33
CA ASP A 262 5.28 10.71 1.64
C ASP A 262 6.17 10.39 2.84
N TYR A 263 5.79 9.40 3.64
CA TYR A 263 6.44 9.11 4.92
C TYR A 263 6.91 7.67 5.09
N GLY A 264 6.49 6.74 4.23
CA GLY A 264 6.89 5.34 4.29
C GLY A 264 7.14 4.71 2.93
N SER A 265 7.90 3.62 2.90
CA SER A 265 8.10 2.77 1.73
C SER A 265 6.85 1.93 1.42
N MET A 266 6.11 1.60 2.48
CA MET A 266 4.83 0.88 2.44
C MET A 266 3.97 1.33 3.62
N TRP A 267 2.65 1.17 3.50
CA TRP A 267 1.71 1.53 4.57
C TRP A 267 0.51 0.61 4.61
N ARG A 268 0.16 0.17 5.82
CA ARG A 268 -0.99 -0.67 6.08
C ARG A 268 -2.29 0.05 5.72
N SER A 269 -3.05 -0.54 4.85
CA SER A 269 -4.32 -0.02 4.35
C SER A 269 -5.54 -0.58 5.08
N SER A 270 -5.35 -1.61 5.90
CA SER A 270 -6.39 -2.38 6.58
C SER A 270 -6.00 -2.73 8.01
N ARG A 271 -6.98 -3.16 8.80
CA ARG A 271 -6.73 -3.89 10.07
C ARG A 271 -5.89 -5.13 9.81
N ASP A 272 -5.37 -5.72 10.91
CA ASP A 272 -4.55 -6.91 10.83
C ASP A 272 -5.29 -8.05 10.14
N ILE A 273 -4.57 -8.71 9.23
CA ILE A 273 -5.06 -9.90 8.56
C ILE A 273 -5.15 -11.06 9.55
N TRP A 274 -6.10 -11.93 9.32
CA TRP A 274 -6.23 -13.17 10.04
C TRP A 274 -6.34 -14.34 9.08
N LYS A 275 -6.18 -15.56 9.57
CA LYS A 275 -6.10 -16.81 8.81
C LYS A 275 -7.42 -17.30 8.18
N GLY A 276 -8.38 -16.37 7.94
CA GLY A 276 -9.67 -16.65 7.33
C GLY A 276 -9.84 -15.97 5.96
N PHE A 277 -10.50 -16.68 5.02
CA PHE A 277 -10.70 -16.19 3.65
C PHE A 277 -11.44 -14.86 3.60
N ALA A 278 -12.50 -14.68 4.39
CA ALA A 278 -13.27 -13.43 4.41
C ALA A 278 -12.43 -12.22 4.87
N GLN A 279 -11.53 -12.44 5.84
CA GLN A 279 -10.62 -11.40 6.30
C GLN A 279 -9.57 -11.05 5.23
N MET A 280 -9.01 -12.04 4.56
CA MET A 280 -8.08 -11.84 3.44
C MET A 280 -8.73 -11.03 2.31
N VAL A 281 -9.98 -11.37 1.95
CA VAL A 281 -10.76 -10.62 0.94
C VAL A 281 -11.02 -9.17 1.39
N HIS A 282 -11.34 -8.95 2.68
CA HIS A 282 -11.48 -7.61 3.22
C HIS A 282 -10.19 -6.80 3.08
N ASN A 283 -9.05 -7.36 3.47
CA ASN A 283 -7.76 -6.69 3.37
C ASN A 283 -7.41 -6.39 1.90
N PHE A 284 -7.66 -7.32 0.99
CA PHE A 284 -7.51 -7.09 -0.45
C PHE A 284 -8.39 -5.93 -0.95
N ASP A 285 -9.65 -5.86 -0.55
CA ASP A 285 -10.58 -4.78 -0.96
C ASP A 285 -10.06 -3.39 -0.56
N THR A 286 -9.28 -3.28 0.53
CA THR A 286 -8.72 -2.00 0.97
C THR A 286 -7.64 -1.46 0.04
N VAL A 287 -7.06 -2.27 -0.82
CA VAL A 287 -6.03 -1.86 -1.81
C VAL A 287 -6.49 -1.92 -3.25
N ALA A 288 -7.45 -2.78 -3.59
CA ALA A 288 -7.86 -3.06 -4.97
C ALA A 288 -8.26 -1.81 -5.78
N THR A 289 -8.62 -0.72 -5.11
CA THR A 289 -9.07 0.55 -5.70
C THR A 289 -8.16 1.74 -5.35
N ARG A 290 -6.88 1.49 -4.99
CA ARG A 290 -5.89 2.50 -4.61
C ARG A 290 -4.68 2.50 -5.54
N GLU A 291 -4.87 2.11 -6.77
CA GLU A 291 -3.82 1.91 -7.77
C GLU A 291 -2.91 3.12 -7.98
N PHE A 292 -3.44 4.35 -7.92
CA PHE A 292 -2.65 5.56 -8.14
C PHE A 292 -1.77 5.97 -6.94
N TYR A 293 -1.96 5.37 -5.78
CA TYR A 293 -1.11 5.65 -4.63
C TYR A 293 0.11 4.73 -4.54
N ALA A 294 0.09 3.57 -5.24
CA ALA A 294 1.21 2.64 -5.32
C ALA A 294 2.12 2.90 -6.52
N GLY A 295 3.39 2.54 -6.39
CA GLY A 295 4.39 2.63 -7.44
C GLY A 295 5.80 2.42 -6.90
N PRO A 296 6.83 2.54 -7.73
CA PRO A 296 8.21 2.35 -7.28
C PRO A 296 8.56 3.18 -6.05
N GLY A 297 8.99 2.53 -4.99
CA GLY A 297 9.33 3.15 -3.70
C GLY A 297 8.15 3.48 -2.79
N ARG A 298 6.93 3.06 -3.14
CA ARG A 298 5.70 3.36 -2.38
C ARG A 298 4.64 2.29 -2.63
N TRP A 299 4.21 1.56 -1.58
CA TRP A 299 3.39 0.37 -1.73
C TRP A 299 2.21 0.35 -0.76
N ASN A 300 1.00 0.12 -1.30
CA ASN A 300 -0.16 -0.22 -0.50
C ASN A 300 0.06 -1.59 0.14
N ASP A 301 -0.14 -1.69 1.44
CA ASP A 301 0.10 -2.91 2.20
C ASP A 301 -1.22 -3.45 2.80
N PRO A 302 -1.79 -4.52 2.22
CA PRO A 302 -2.97 -5.19 2.78
C PRO A 302 -2.63 -6.17 3.90
N ASP A 303 -1.41 -6.12 4.46
CA ASP A 303 -0.87 -7.00 5.47
C ASP A 303 -0.22 -8.29 4.95
N MET A 304 0.20 -9.15 5.86
CA MET A 304 1.01 -10.33 5.63
C MET A 304 0.32 -11.40 4.76
N LEU A 305 1.12 -12.32 4.25
CA LEU A 305 0.66 -13.55 3.64
C LEU A 305 0.37 -14.59 4.72
N GLU A 306 -0.86 -15.05 4.81
CA GLU A 306 -1.31 -16.15 5.68
C GLU A 306 -1.16 -17.54 5.03
N ILE A 307 -0.34 -17.66 3.99
CA ILE A 307 -0.10 -18.89 3.24
C ILE A 307 0.58 -19.91 4.15
N GLY A 308 -0.11 -21.03 4.40
CA GLY A 308 0.26 -22.04 5.38
C GLY A 308 -0.56 -21.99 6.68
N ASN A 309 -1.41 -20.96 6.87
CA ASN A 309 -2.25 -20.81 8.05
C ASN A 309 -3.75 -20.95 7.72
N GLY A 310 -4.54 -21.52 8.60
CA GLY A 310 -6.03 -21.55 8.54
C GLY A 310 -6.57 -21.93 7.17
N ASP A 311 -7.43 -21.10 6.58
CA ASP A 311 -8.06 -21.33 5.27
C ASP A 311 -7.04 -21.32 4.09
N PHE A 312 -5.76 -21.15 4.36
CA PHE A 312 -4.64 -21.14 3.38
C PHE A 312 -3.61 -22.24 3.71
N GLY A 313 -4.00 -23.22 4.52
CA GLY A 313 -3.17 -24.34 4.94
C GLY A 313 -2.89 -25.35 3.84
N ALA A 314 -2.18 -26.43 4.19
CA ALA A 314 -1.77 -27.49 3.27
C ALA A 314 -2.93 -28.27 2.64
N ASP A 315 -4.08 -28.28 3.27
CA ASP A 315 -5.35 -28.86 2.81
C ASP A 315 -6.20 -27.88 1.97
N GLN A 316 -5.78 -26.62 1.85
CA GLN A 316 -6.50 -25.53 1.18
C GLN A 316 -5.61 -24.80 0.14
N LEU A 317 -4.85 -25.56 -0.66
CA LEU A 317 -3.87 -25.01 -1.60
C LEU A 317 -4.48 -24.08 -2.67
N LEU A 318 -5.76 -24.28 -3.02
CA LEU A 318 -6.46 -23.41 -3.96
C LEU A 318 -6.58 -22.00 -3.38
N GLN A 319 -7.05 -21.86 -2.13
CA GLN A 319 -7.16 -20.58 -1.44
C GLN A 319 -5.79 -19.94 -1.18
N ALA A 320 -4.77 -20.75 -0.88
CA ALA A 320 -3.40 -20.27 -0.72
C ALA A 320 -2.86 -19.65 -2.02
N ARG A 321 -3.11 -20.29 -3.18
CA ARG A 321 -2.78 -19.72 -4.50
C ARG A 321 -3.59 -18.46 -4.80
N THR A 322 -4.88 -18.45 -4.46
CA THR A 322 -5.74 -17.26 -4.58
C THR A 322 -5.16 -16.08 -3.80
N HIS A 323 -4.82 -16.29 -2.54
CA HIS A 323 -4.19 -15.26 -1.69
C HIS A 323 -2.90 -14.72 -2.35
N MET A 324 -1.97 -15.59 -2.73
CA MET A 324 -0.72 -15.18 -3.39
C MET A 324 -0.96 -14.42 -4.70
N GLY A 325 -1.91 -14.88 -5.52
CA GLY A 325 -2.28 -14.23 -6.79
C GLY A 325 -2.85 -12.84 -6.59
N LEU A 326 -3.71 -12.65 -5.58
CA LEU A 326 -4.30 -11.35 -5.23
C LEU A 326 -3.23 -10.35 -4.77
N TRP A 327 -2.29 -10.75 -3.90
CA TRP A 327 -1.16 -9.91 -3.49
C TRP A 327 -0.23 -9.60 -4.67
N ALA A 328 -0.01 -10.56 -5.56
CA ALA A 328 0.84 -10.37 -6.74
C ALA A 328 0.27 -9.35 -7.72
N ILE A 329 -1.02 -9.43 -8.04
CA ILE A 329 -1.63 -8.53 -9.04
C ILE A 329 -1.70 -7.09 -8.53
N VAL A 330 -1.91 -6.86 -7.23
CA VAL A 330 -1.96 -5.51 -6.65
C VAL A 330 -0.58 -4.97 -6.25
N ALA A 331 0.50 -5.69 -6.55
CA ALA A 331 1.86 -5.30 -6.18
C ALA A 331 2.02 -5.03 -4.67
N ALA A 332 1.37 -5.84 -3.85
CA ALA A 332 1.47 -5.75 -2.40
C ALA A 332 2.83 -6.26 -1.90
N PRO A 333 3.35 -5.77 -0.78
CA PRO A 333 4.46 -6.40 -0.08
C PRO A 333 4.17 -7.88 0.19
N LEU A 334 5.16 -8.75 -0.04
CA LEU A 334 5.05 -10.19 0.21
C LEU A 334 5.75 -10.52 1.53
N MET A 335 5.06 -10.29 2.66
CA MET A 335 5.55 -10.59 4.00
C MET A 335 4.91 -11.88 4.51
N ILE A 336 5.69 -12.96 4.60
CA ILE A 336 5.22 -14.26 5.09
C ILE A 336 4.94 -14.17 6.59
N GLY A 337 3.72 -14.55 7.02
CA GLY A 337 3.29 -14.57 8.42
C GLY A 337 3.20 -15.96 9.04
N THR A 338 3.75 -16.98 8.40
CA THR A 338 3.62 -18.38 8.81
C THR A 338 4.84 -18.87 9.58
N ASP A 339 4.64 -19.80 10.51
CA ASP A 339 5.73 -20.58 11.12
C ASP A 339 6.36 -21.49 10.06
N LEU A 340 7.46 -20.99 9.47
CA LEU A 340 8.15 -21.66 8.37
C LEU A 340 8.78 -23.02 8.79
N SER A 341 9.06 -23.22 10.08
CA SER A 341 9.58 -24.50 10.56
C SER A 341 8.60 -25.67 10.38
N LYS A 342 7.30 -25.33 10.18
CA LYS A 342 6.20 -26.30 9.97
C LYS A 342 5.68 -26.30 8.53
N ALA A 343 6.23 -25.44 7.65
CA ALA A 343 5.74 -25.31 6.29
C ALA A 343 6.04 -26.59 5.46
N VAL A 344 5.00 -27.15 4.85
CA VAL A 344 5.15 -28.29 3.93
C VAL A 344 5.66 -27.83 2.56
N PRO A 345 6.29 -28.71 1.74
CA PRO A 345 6.82 -28.33 0.44
C PRO A 345 5.83 -27.61 -0.48
N ALA A 346 4.57 -28.02 -0.51
CA ALA A 346 3.54 -27.39 -1.34
C ALA A 346 3.28 -25.92 -0.99
N ILE A 347 3.38 -25.53 0.29
CA ILE A 347 3.29 -24.15 0.75
C ILE A 347 4.51 -23.35 0.28
N ILE A 348 5.70 -23.91 0.44
CA ILE A 348 6.96 -23.29 -0.05
C ILE A 348 6.90 -23.08 -1.57
N ASP A 349 6.37 -24.05 -2.33
CA ASP A 349 6.25 -23.94 -3.79
C ASP A 349 5.28 -22.84 -4.22
N ILE A 350 4.20 -22.59 -3.48
CA ILE A 350 3.30 -21.45 -3.71
C ILE A 350 4.05 -20.12 -3.46
N LEU A 351 4.74 -19.99 -2.34
CA LEU A 351 5.47 -18.77 -1.96
C LEU A 351 6.58 -18.42 -2.95
N LYS A 352 7.26 -19.40 -3.54
CA LYS A 352 8.35 -19.19 -4.51
C LYS A 352 7.95 -19.34 -5.97
N ALA A 353 6.63 -19.41 -6.30
CA ALA A 353 6.14 -19.54 -7.67
C ALA A 353 6.71 -18.43 -8.59
N PRO A 354 7.63 -18.74 -9.52
CA PRO A 354 8.53 -17.74 -10.09
C PRO A 354 7.80 -16.73 -10.97
N GLU A 355 6.80 -17.15 -11.76
CA GLU A 355 6.05 -16.22 -12.62
C GLU A 355 5.05 -15.37 -11.83
N VAL A 356 4.52 -15.89 -10.73
CA VAL A 356 3.66 -15.13 -9.81
C VAL A 356 4.47 -14.07 -9.05
N VAL A 357 5.65 -14.46 -8.54
CA VAL A 357 6.59 -13.52 -7.91
C VAL A 357 7.07 -12.46 -8.93
N ALA A 358 7.37 -12.85 -10.17
CA ALA A 358 7.78 -11.90 -11.21
C ALA A 358 6.67 -10.87 -11.54
N ILE A 359 5.38 -11.27 -11.53
CA ILE A 359 4.27 -10.34 -11.68
C ILE A 359 4.20 -9.35 -10.51
N ASN A 360 4.42 -9.81 -9.28
CA ASN A 360 4.49 -8.92 -8.11
C ASN A 360 5.66 -7.94 -8.23
N GLN A 361 6.83 -8.43 -8.55
CA GLN A 361 8.11 -7.73 -8.57
C GLN A 361 8.41 -7.01 -9.90
N ASP A 362 7.41 -6.87 -10.77
CA ASP A 362 7.59 -6.21 -12.06
C ASP A 362 8.14 -4.79 -11.90
N PRO A 363 9.25 -4.43 -12.59
CA PRO A 363 9.98 -3.18 -12.37
C PRO A 363 9.21 -1.92 -12.80
N ALA A 364 8.13 -2.03 -13.60
CA ALA A 364 7.26 -0.90 -13.88
C ALA A 364 6.48 -0.44 -12.64
N GLY A 365 6.35 -1.30 -11.63
CA GLY A 365 5.75 -0.98 -10.34
C GLY A 365 4.27 -0.60 -10.42
N HIS A 366 3.55 -1.07 -11.43
CA HIS A 366 2.12 -0.81 -11.54
C HIS A 366 1.33 -1.74 -10.62
N GLN A 367 0.35 -1.21 -9.94
CA GLN A 367 -0.70 -2.00 -9.31
C GLN A 367 -1.73 -2.42 -10.37
N GLY A 368 -2.32 -3.60 -10.20
CA GLY A 368 -3.45 -4.05 -11.04
C GLY A 368 -4.68 -3.17 -10.87
N VAL A 369 -5.33 -2.87 -11.98
CA VAL A 369 -6.55 -2.05 -12.07
C VAL A 369 -7.76 -2.96 -12.23
N LEU A 370 -8.86 -2.64 -11.58
CA LEU A 370 -10.13 -3.33 -11.77
C LEU A 370 -10.68 -3.04 -13.18
N ALA A 371 -10.61 -4.02 -14.07
CA ALA A 371 -11.21 -3.96 -15.40
C ALA A 371 -12.68 -4.39 -15.40
N TYR A 372 -13.09 -5.22 -14.42
CA TYR A 372 -14.46 -5.60 -14.17
C TYR A 372 -14.66 -5.94 -12.68
N ALA A 373 -15.80 -5.57 -12.12
CA ALA A 373 -16.20 -5.97 -10.80
C ALA A 373 -17.73 -5.98 -10.64
N ASP A 374 -18.26 -7.04 -10.05
CA ASP A 374 -19.60 -7.10 -9.45
C ASP A 374 -19.51 -7.60 -8.00
N SER A 375 -20.63 -8.00 -7.39
CA SER A 375 -20.63 -8.54 -6.02
C SER A 375 -19.76 -9.78 -5.86
N ASP A 376 -19.65 -10.58 -6.89
CA ASP A 376 -19.17 -11.96 -6.84
C ASP A 376 -17.84 -12.16 -7.60
N ARG A 377 -17.58 -11.33 -8.62
CA ARG A 377 -16.51 -11.54 -9.61
C ARG A 377 -15.68 -10.29 -9.81
N GLN A 378 -14.38 -10.47 -9.94
CA GLN A 378 -13.46 -9.39 -10.26
C GLN A 378 -12.47 -9.83 -11.36
N ILE A 379 -12.14 -8.91 -12.26
CA ILE A 379 -11.05 -9.03 -13.21
C ILE A 379 -10.11 -7.85 -12.99
N LEU A 380 -8.85 -8.15 -12.63
CA LEU A 380 -7.81 -7.14 -12.47
C LEU A 380 -6.79 -7.30 -13.59
N VAL A 381 -6.31 -6.18 -14.09
CA VAL A 381 -5.30 -6.15 -15.17
C VAL A 381 -4.15 -5.23 -14.77
N LYS A 382 -2.94 -5.75 -14.85
CA LYS A 382 -1.68 -5.04 -14.55
C LYS A 382 -0.82 -4.98 -15.81
N THR A 383 -0.42 -3.78 -16.22
CA THR A 383 0.56 -3.60 -17.29
C THR A 383 1.95 -3.94 -16.78
N LEU A 384 2.67 -4.81 -17.47
CA LEU A 384 4.03 -5.21 -17.13
C LEU A 384 5.06 -4.35 -17.90
N ALA A 385 6.29 -4.32 -17.41
CA ALA A 385 7.37 -3.53 -18.00
C ALA A 385 7.69 -3.90 -19.44
N ASP A 386 7.48 -5.15 -19.83
CA ASP A 386 7.68 -5.67 -21.20
C ASP A 386 6.48 -5.45 -22.13
N GLY A 387 5.43 -4.78 -21.66
CA GLY A 387 4.21 -4.47 -22.41
C GLY A 387 3.13 -5.55 -22.36
N ARG A 388 3.41 -6.74 -21.82
CA ARG A 388 2.39 -7.74 -21.55
C ARG A 388 1.41 -7.25 -20.48
N LYS A 389 0.28 -7.94 -20.35
CA LYS A 389 -0.69 -7.72 -19.27
C LYS A 389 -0.73 -8.94 -18.35
N ALA A 390 -0.49 -8.78 -17.08
CA ALA A 390 -0.95 -9.76 -16.10
C ALA A 390 -2.46 -9.57 -15.90
N VAL A 391 -3.22 -10.65 -15.93
CA VAL A 391 -4.67 -10.64 -15.70
C VAL A 391 -5.05 -11.68 -14.67
N LEU A 392 -5.83 -11.25 -13.69
CA LEU A 392 -6.35 -12.09 -12.63
C LEU A 392 -7.86 -12.09 -12.68
N LEU A 393 -8.46 -13.30 -12.76
CA LEU A 393 -9.89 -13.53 -12.60
C LEU A 393 -10.12 -14.06 -11.19
N PHE A 394 -11.01 -13.46 -10.41
CA PHE A 394 -11.25 -13.83 -9.02
C PHE A 394 -12.72 -14.09 -8.74
N ASN A 395 -13.03 -15.34 -8.40
CA ASN A 395 -14.33 -15.75 -7.87
C ASN A 395 -14.33 -15.57 -6.35
N ARG A 396 -15.08 -14.59 -5.86
CA ARG A 396 -15.18 -14.23 -4.45
C ARG A 396 -16.10 -15.14 -3.65
N THR A 397 -16.93 -15.95 -4.33
CA THR A 397 -18.04 -16.70 -3.74
C THR A 397 -17.67 -18.11 -3.32
N GLY A 398 -18.50 -18.73 -2.48
CA GLY A 398 -18.41 -20.13 -2.07
C GLY A 398 -18.97 -21.13 -3.09
N ALA A 399 -19.29 -20.69 -4.34
CA ALA A 399 -19.81 -21.54 -5.42
C ALA A 399 -19.03 -21.29 -6.71
N PRO A 400 -19.02 -22.25 -7.68
CA PRO A 400 -18.43 -22.02 -8.99
C PRO A 400 -19.07 -20.86 -9.72
N ALA A 401 -18.28 -20.08 -10.49
CA ALA A 401 -18.75 -18.92 -11.23
C ALA A 401 -18.16 -18.85 -12.65
N LYS A 402 -18.96 -18.33 -13.58
CA LYS A 402 -18.52 -18.12 -14.97
C LYS A 402 -17.98 -16.70 -15.16
N PHE A 403 -16.89 -16.60 -15.92
CA PHE A 403 -16.21 -15.36 -16.26
C PHE A 403 -16.10 -15.21 -17.76
N THR A 404 -16.26 -13.99 -18.25
CA THR A 404 -15.95 -13.62 -19.63
C THR A 404 -14.79 -12.64 -19.62
N LEU A 405 -13.60 -13.08 -20.03
CA LEU A 405 -12.47 -12.21 -20.31
C LEU A 405 -12.60 -11.68 -21.74
N THR A 406 -12.53 -10.34 -21.91
CA THR A 406 -12.62 -9.70 -23.20
C THR A 406 -11.31 -9.00 -23.57
N ALA A 407 -11.07 -8.80 -24.86
CA ALA A 407 -9.97 -7.98 -25.37
C ALA A 407 -10.02 -6.54 -24.81
N GLU A 408 -11.23 -6.01 -24.58
CA GLU A 408 -11.47 -4.70 -24.01
C GLU A 408 -10.94 -4.60 -22.54
N HIS A 409 -11.15 -5.61 -21.70
CA HIS A 409 -10.60 -5.65 -20.35
C HIS A 409 -9.07 -5.51 -20.37
N LEU A 410 -8.41 -6.08 -21.38
CA LEU A 410 -6.97 -6.05 -21.57
C LEU A 410 -6.48 -4.81 -22.34
N LYS A 411 -7.39 -3.97 -22.84
CA LYS A 411 -7.11 -2.86 -23.77
C LYS A 411 -6.34 -3.33 -25.00
N MET A 412 -6.71 -4.52 -25.50
CA MET A 412 -6.13 -5.15 -26.68
C MET A 412 -7.10 -5.14 -27.87
N ASP A 413 -6.55 -5.25 -29.09
CA ASP A 413 -7.30 -5.29 -30.35
C ASP A 413 -8.18 -6.55 -30.38
N ALA A 414 -9.51 -6.36 -30.45
CA ALA A 414 -10.47 -7.44 -30.39
C ALA A 414 -10.46 -8.38 -31.62
N VAL A 415 -9.86 -7.96 -32.73
CA VAL A 415 -9.76 -8.78 -33.96
C VAL A 415 -8.41 -9.48 -34.08
N ALA A 416 -7.45 -9.14 -33.24
CA ALA A 416 -6.16 -9.80 -33.19
C ALA A 416 -6.14 -10.94 -32.17
N PRO A 417 -5.33 -11.99 -32.36
CA PRO A 417 -5.18 -13.04 -31.38
C PRO A 417 -4.50 -12.54 -30.10
N ILE A 418 -4.99 -12.99 -28.94
CA ILE A 418 -4.45 -12.73 -27.61
C ILE A 418 -4.03 -14.08 -27.03
N ALA A 419 -2.72 -14.27 -26.83
CA ALA A 419 -2.17 -15.47 -26.21
C ALA A 419 -2.18 -15.34 -24.68
N LEU A 420 -2.51 -16.41 -23.98
CA LEU A 420 -2.49 -16.51 -22.53
C LEU A 420 -1.44 -17.52 -22.08
N ARG A 421 -0.68 -17.17 -21.07
CA ARG A 421 0.24 -18.05 -20.35
C ARG A 421 -0.19 -18.15 -18.89
N ASP A 422 -0.45 -19.35 -18.42
CA ASP A 422 -0.79 -19.61 -17.00
C ASP A 422 0.45 -19.44 -16.13
N ALA A 423 0.39 -18.49 -15.19
CA ALA A 423 1.51 -18.16 -14.32
C ALA A 423 1.80 -19.25 -13.27
N TRP A 424 0.79 -20.04 -12.89
CA TRP A 424 0.95 -21.15 -11.95
C TRP A 424 1.49 -22.40 -12.63
N ALA A 425 0.88 -22.79 -13.76
CA ALA A 425 1.33 -23.93 -14.54
C ALA A 425 2.61 -23.66 -15.33
N ARG A 426 2.98 -22.38 -15.52
CA ARG A 426 4.10 -21.90 -16.34
C ARG A 426 4.03 -22.46 -17.76
N ALA A 427 2.83 -22.52 -18.31
CA ALA A 427 2.53 -23.13 -19.58
C ALA A 427 1.59 -22.25 -20.40
N GLU A 428 1.64 -22.43 -21.73
CA GLU A 428 0.69 -21.78 -22.63
C GLU A 428 -0.74 -22.28 -22.35
N ALA A 429 -1.66 -21.34 -22.14
CA ALA A 429 -3.07 -21.58 -21.88
C ALA A 429 -3.95 -21.35 -23.11
N GLY A 430 -3.33 -21.29 -24.29
CA GLY A 430 -4.00 -21.07 -25.57
C GLY A 430 -4.21 -19.59 -25.89
N SER A 431 -4.93 -19.32 -27.00
CA SER A 431 -5.22 -17.96 -27.44
C SER A 431 -6.72 -17.78 -27.74
N PHE A 432 -7.15 -16.53 -27.82
CA PHE A 432 -8.52 -16.17 -28.16
C PHE A 432 -8.56 -14.87 -28.94
N THR A 433 -9.72 -14.61 -29.61
CA THR A 433 -10.02 -13.36 -30.29
C THR A 433 -11.32 -12.81 -29.70
N GLY A 434 -11.37 -11.53 -29.43
CA GLY A 434 -12.55 -10.86 -28.85
C GLY A 434 -12.82 -11.23 -27.42
N LYS A 435 -13.25 -12.46 -27.14
CA LYS A 435 -13.57 -12.92 -25.76
C LYS A 435 -13.27 -14.40 -25.53
N ARG A 436 -13.11 -14.76 -24.25
CA ARG A 436 -12.97 -16.15 -23.79
C ARG A 436 -13.71 -16.36 -22.48
N GLU A 437 -14.42 -17.49 -22.38
CA GLU A 437 -15.13 -17.90 -21.19
C GLU A 437 -14.23 -18.78 -20.30
N PHE A 438 -14.40 -18.62 -18.99
CA PHE A 438 -13.76 -19.43 -17.95
C PHE A 438 -14.80 -19.84 -16.91
N GLU A 439 -14.60 -20.98 -16.29
CA GLU A 439 -15.34 -21.40 -15.10
C GLU A 439 -14.35 -21.56 -13.96
N LEU A 440 -14.54 -20.81 -12.89
CA LEU A 440 -13.72 -20.83 -11.70
C LEU A 440 -14.45 -21.56 -10.59
N GLN A 441 -13.69 -22.35 -9.82
CA GLN A 441 -14.19 -22.97 -8.60
C GLN A 441 -14.52 -21.90 -7.54
N ALA A 442 -15.17 -22.33 -6.46
CA ALA A 442 -15.39 -21.48 -5.29
C ALA A 442 -14.07 -20.92 -4.77
N ARG A 443 -13.99 -19.61 -4.52
CA ARG A 443 -12.83 -18.91 -3.95
C ARG A 443 -11.54 -18.99 -4.79
N GLU A 444 -11.65 -19.33 -6.06
CA GLU A 444 -10.51 -19.47 -6.97
C GLU A 444 -10.11 -18.14 -7.60
N ALA A 445 -8.80 -17.95 -7.78
CA ALA A 445 -8.25 -16.96 -8.69
C ALA A 445 -7.35 -17.63 -9.74
N LEU A 446 -7.60 -17.31 -11.02
CA LEU A 446 -6.72 -17.66 -12.13
C LEU A 446 -5.83 -16.46 -12.46
N LEU A 447 -4.55 -16.71 -12.69
CA LEU A 447 -3.57 -15.66 -13.00
C LEU A 447 -2.82 -16.00 -14.30
N PHE A 448 -2.93 -15.11 -15.28
CA PHE A 448 -2.32 -15.27 -16.59
C PHE A 448 -1.43 -14.07 -16.94
N ALA A 449 -0.42 -14.30 -17.79
CA ALA A 449 0.22 -13.27 -18.58
C ALA A 449 -0.39 -13.30 -19.99
N ALA A 450 -0.93 -12.15 -20.45
CA ALA A 450 -1.56 -12.00 -21.76
C ALA A 450 -0.64 -11.23 -22.70
N THR A 451 -0.48 -11.73 -23.92
CA THR A 451 0.29 -11.10 -25.00
C THR A 451 -0.63 -10.88 -26.21
N GLY A 452 -0.70 -9.65 -26.70
CA GLY A 452 -1.55 -9.29 -27.83
C GLY A 452 -1.23 -7.89 -28.35
N LYS A 453 -1.91 -7.49 -29.43
CA LYS A 453 -1.78 -6.15 -29.99
C LYS A 453 -2.61 -5.16 -29.18
N HIS A 454 -2.00 -4.08 -28.72
CA HIS A 454 -2.69 -3.02 -27.97
C HIS A 454 -3.70 -2.29 -28.86
N VAL A 455 -4.82 -1.82 -28.28
CA VAL A 455 -5.86 -1.07 -29.00
C VAL A 455 -5.36 0.25 -29.57
N LEU A 456 -4.43 0.91 -28.88
CA LEU A 456 -3.71 2.07 -29.41
C LEU A 456 -2.50 1.59 -30.23
N PRO A 457 -2.36 1.99 -31.50
CA PRO A 457 -1.19 1.60 -32.30
C PRO A 457 0.14 2.08 -31.74
N ARG A 458 0.11 3.21 -31.02
CA ARG A 458 1.23 3.80 -30.31
C ARG A 458 0.72 4.38 -28.99
N GLY A 459 1.53 4.33 -27.93
CA GLY A 459 1.19 4.93 -26.67
C GLY A 459 0.38 4.04 -25.72
N TYR A 460 -0.29 4.65 -24.76
CA TYR A 460 -1.01 4.00 -23.66
C TYR A 460 -2.05 4.94 -23.05
N PHE A 461 -3.07 4.39 -22.39
CA PHE A 461 -3.95 5.17 -21.51
C PHE A 461 -3.27 5.42 -20.17
N VAL A 462 -3.47 6.61 -19.58
CA VAL A 462 -2.91 6.95 -18.26
C VAL A 462 -3.36 5.95 -17.19
N SER A 463 -4.60 5.46 -17.29
CA SER A 463 -5.18 4.46 -16.38
C SER A 463 -4.47 3.09 -16.40
N GLU A 464 -3.67 2.78 -17.44
CA GLU A 464 -2.94 1.51 -17.53
C GLU A 464 -1.61 1.53 -16.76
N ARG A 465 -1.11 2.72 -16.39
CA ARG A 465 0.23 2.90 -15.78
C ARG A 465 0.15 3.67 -14.47
N PRO A 466 -0.63 3.19 -13.49
CA PRO A 466 -0.84 3.92 -12.24
C PRO A 466 0.46 4.18 -11.47
N GLY A 467 1.44 3.29 -11.50
CA GLY A 467 2.75 3.50 -10.86
C GLY A 467 3.56 4.67 -11.41
N SER A 468 3.24 5.14 -12.63
CA SER A 468 3.82 6.35 -13.24
C SER A 468 3.08 7.63 -12.86
N VAL A 469 2.05 7.54 -12.01
CA VAL A 469 1.23 8.67 -11.56
C VAL A 469 1.49 8.93 -10.09
N TYR A 470 1.78 10.17 -9.71
CA TYR A 470 1.83 10.62 -8.32
C TYR A 470 0.64 11.53 -8.03
N VAL A 471 -0.13 11.18 -7.02
CA VAL A 471 -1.28 11.96 -6.55
C VAL A 471 -0.78 13.09 -5.66
N ALA A 472 -0.44 14.23 -6.26
CA ALA A 472 0.05 15.38 -5.54
C ALA A 472 -1.07 16.10 -4.77
N ARG A 473 -2.32 15.99 -5.26
CA ARG A 473 -3.54 16.40 -4.57
C ARG A 473 -4.73 15.63 -5.13
N ASP A 474 -5.51 15.00 -4.26
CA ASP A 474 -6.65 14.15 -4.65
C ASP A 474 -8.00 14.87 -4.77
N GLY A 475 -8.10 16.14 -4.32
CA GLY A 475 -9.34 16.92 -4.32
C GLY A 475 -10.25 16.62 -3.13
N ILE A 476 -9.90 15.70 -2.24
CA ILE A 476 -10.70 15.40 -1.05
C ILE A 476 -10.65 16.58 -0.09
N ARG A 477 -11.80 17.19 0.18
CA ARG A 477 -11.90 18.37 1.06
C ARG A 477 -12.29 18.01 2.48
N ALA A 478 -13.22 17.05 2.62
CA ALA A 478 -13.61 16.52 3.91
C ALA A 478 -12.91 15.19 4.13
N LEU A 479 -12.37 15.00 5.32
CA LEU A 479 -11.83 13.70 5.72
C LEU A 479 -13.01 12.77 6.00
N GLU A 480 -13.45 12.06 4.97
CA GLU A 480 -14.47 11.03 5.10
C GLU A 480 -13.81 9.70 5.49
N GLN A 481 -14.50 8.98 6.34
CA GLN A 481 -14.10 7.63 6.72
C GLN A 481 -14.18 6.70 5.51
N ASP A 482 -13.11 5.97 5.23
CA ASP A 482 -13.11 4.97 4.17
C ASP A 482 -14.08 3.83 4.55
N PRO A 483 -15.18 3.63 3.83
CA PRO A 483 -16.18 2.64 4.19
C PRO A 483 -15.68 1.20 4.09
N VAL A 484 -14.63 0.94 3.31
CA VAL A 484 -14.03 -0.40 3.20
C VAL A 484 -13.19 -0.71 4.44
N VAL A 485 -12.36 0.23 4.88
CA VAL A 485 -11.50 0.05 6.06
C VAL A 485 -12.31 -0.17 7.32
N TYR A 486 -13.44 0.54 7.45
CA TYR A 486 -14.28 0.52 8.66
C TYR A 486 -15.50 -0.37 8.55
N ARG A 487 -15.62 -1.13 7.48
CA ARG A 487 -16.67 -2.13 7.39
C ARG A 487 -16.60 -3.06 8.61
N ALA A 488 -17.73 -3.21 9.30
CA ALA A 488 -17.86 -4.19 10.36
C ALA A 488 -17.79 -5.60 9.77
N LEU A 489 -16.59 -6.15 9.71
CA LEU A 489 -16.43 -7.58 9.74
C LEU A 489 -16.48 -8.00 11.21
N PRO A 490 -17.07 -9.17 11.52
CA PRO A 490 -16.83 -9.78 12.82
C PRO A 490 -15.30 -9.88 12.96
N SER A 491 -14.72 -9.12 13.88
CA SER A 491 -13.28 -9.14 14.09
C SER A 491 -12.86 -10.58 14.35
N TRP A 492 -11.78 -11.02 13.68
CA TRP A 492 -11.20 -12.34 13.87
C TRP A 492 -12.15 -13.51 13.52
N SER A 493 -13.21 -13.26 12.76
CA SER A 493 -14.12 -14.31 12.32
C SER A 493 -13.46 -15.13 11.21
N THR A 494 -13.40 -16.43 11.42
CA THR A 494 -13.10 -17.42 10.39
C THR A 494 -14.35 -17.77 9.58
N THR A 495 -15.53 -17.28 9.97
CA THR A 495 -16.76 -17.51 9.24
C THR A 495 -16.76 -16.68 7.97
N ASP A 496 -16.84 -17.39 6.87
CA ASP A 496 -17.05 -16.82 5.56
C ASP A 496 -18.44 -16.16 5.52
N ASN A 497 -18.47 -14.85 5.28
CA ASN A 497 -19.70 -14.13 4.99
C ASN A 497 -20.11 -14.24 3.51
N GLY A 498 -19.59 -15.28 2.81
CA GLY A 498 -19.77 -15.47 1.38
C GLY A 498 -18.76 -14.75 0.51
N GLY A 499 -17.78 -14.05 1.10
CA GLY A 499 -16.77 -13.28 0.35
C GLY A 499 -17.36 -12.15 -0.48
N THR A 500 -18.63 -11.81 -0.28
CA THR A 500 -19.34 -10.79 -1.06
C THR A 500 -18.71 -9.43 -0.84
N ARG A 501 -18.41 -8.76 -1.93
CA ARG A 501 -18.00 -7.36 -1.91
C ARG A 501 -19.11 -6.51 -1.30
N PRO A 502 -18.84 -5.66 -0.29
CA PRO A 502 -19.83 -4.73 0.20
C PRO A 502 -20.25 -3.80 -0.94
N ALA A 503 -21.45 -3.23 -0.85
CA ALA A 503 -21.84 -2.12 -1.70
C ALA A 503 -20.88 -0.95 -1.41
N TYR A 504 -19.79 -0.89 -2.18
CA TYR A 504 -18.71 0.06 -2.02
C TYR A 504 -18.82 1.13 -3.09
N ALA A 505 -19.14 2.33 -2.67
CA ALA A 505 -19.31 3.47 -3.55
C ALA A 505 -18.02 4.30 -3.74
N GLY A 506 -16.86 3.76 -3.39
CA GLY A 506 -15.60 4.49 -3.46
C GLY A 506 -15.37 5.38 -2.21
N TRP A 507 -14.32 6.19 -2.25
CA TRP A 507 -13.87 6.97 -1.10
C TRP A 507 -13.29 8.36 -1.48
N GLY A 508 -13.45 8.78 -2.76
CA GLY A 508 -13.02 10.08 -3.26
C GLY A 508 -11.64 10.14 -3.89
N GLY A 509 -10.78 9.12 -3.73
CA GLY A 509 -9.47 9.07 -4.38
C GLY A 509 -9.55 8.87 -5.90
N PRO A 510 -8.51 9.25 -6.68
CA PRO A 510 -8.44 9.00 -8.11
C PRO A 510 -8.62 7.53 -8.47
N ARG A 511 -9.35 7.25 -9.55
CA ARG A 511 -9.64 5.90 -10.03
C ARG A 511 -9.33 5.75 -11.52
N ALA A 512 -8.82 4.61 -11.87
CA ALA A 512 -8.64 4.19 -13.26
C ALA A 512 -9.98 3.68 -13.82
N ASP A 513 -10.36 4.19 -14.99
CA ASP A 513 -11.51 3.77 -15.79
C ASP A 513 -12.89 3.85 -15.09
N SER A 514 -12.94 4.54 -13.95
CA SER A 514 -14.16 4.79 -13.18
C SER A 514 -14.09 6.12 -12.41
N THR A 515 -15.23 6.59 -11.91
CA THR A 515 -15.26 7.73 -11.00
C THR A 515 -14.67 7.35 -9.63
N PRO A 516 -14.29 8.34 -8.77
CA PRO A 516 -13.88 8.08 -7.39
C PRO A 516 -14.88 7.28 -6.55
N TYR A 517 -16.12 7.21 -6.98
CA TYR A 517 -17.25 6.53 -6.33
C TYR A 517 -17.74 5.29 -7.09
N ASP A 518 -16.85 4.68 -7.88
CA ASP A 518 -17.04 3.39 -8.57
C ASP A 518 -18.19 3.38 -9.61
N GLN A 519 -18.38 4.52 -10.27
CA GLN A 519 -19.35 4.67 -11.37
C GLN A 519 -18.62 4.79 -12.69
N ALA A 520 -19.31 4.49 -13.79
CA ALA A 520 -18.74 4.70 -15.13
C ALA A 520 -18.42 6.18 -15.37
N LEU A 521 -17.28 6.46 -16.00
CA LEU A 521 -16.92 7.82 -16.42
C LEU A 521 -17.92 8.32 -17.48
N SER A 522 -18.59 9.44 -17.21
CA SER A 522 -19.63 9.96 -18.10
C SER A 522 -19.72 11.49 -18.03
N VAL A 523 -19.79 12.13 -19.19
CA VAL A 523 -20.00 13.58 -19.32
C VAL A 523 -21.11 13.83 -20.33
N GLN A 524 -22.19 14.49 -19.93
CA GLN A 524 -23.37 14.74 -20.75
C GLN A 524 -23.85 13.47 -21.48
N ARG A 525 -23.98 12.36 -20.74
CA ARG A 525 -24.36 11.01 -21.20
C ARG A 525 -23.37 10.34 -22.17
N GLN A 526 -22.23 10.97 -22.48
CA GLN A 526 -21.14 10.32 -23.18
C GLN A 526 -20.34 9.48 -22.18
N VAL A 527 -20.39 8.17 -22.30
CA VAL A 527 -19.62 7.24 -21.48
C VAL A 527 -18.20 7.09 -22.04
N PHE A 528 -17.21 7.06 -21.16
CA PHE A 528 -15.80 6.79 -21.49
C PHE A 528 -15.38 5.49 -20.84
N ARG A 529 -14.80 4.59 -21.63
CA ARG A 529 -14.35 3.28 -21.15
C ARG A 529 -12.99 3.34 -20.48
N HIS A 530 -12.17 4.30 -20.89
CA HIS A 530 -10.82 4.50 -20.40
C HIS A 530 -10.66 5.93 -19.90
N GLY A 531 -9.81 6.09 -18.88
CA GLY A 531 -9.54 7.42 -18.37
C GLY A 531 -9.30 7.44 -16.87
N VAL A 532 -9.36 8.64 -16.29
CA VAL A 532 -9.18 8.87 -14.86
C VAL A 532 -10.34 9.69 -14.31
N GLY A 533 -11.04 9.12 -13.33
CA GLY A 533 -12.01 9.85 -12.52
C GLY A 533 -11.32 10.42 -11.28
N VAL A 534 -11.60 11.68 -10.96
CA VAL A 534 -10.98 12.36 -9.82
C VAL A 534 -11.92 13.45 -9.30
N LEU A 535 -11.70 13.92 -8.08
CA LEU A 535 -12.40 15.10 -7.56
C LEU A 535 -11.76 16.40 -8.08
N ALA A 536 -12.55 17.46 -8.19
CA ALA A 536 -12.04 18.80 -8.47
C ALA A 536 -11.13 19.30 -7.32
N ASP A 537 -10.27 20.27 -7.65
CA ASP A 537 -9.11 20.69 -6.88
C ASP A 537 -8.08 19.57 -6.72
N SER A 538 -7.89 18.80 -7.78
CA SER A 538 -6.89 17.74 -7.88
C SER A 538 -5.72 18.12 -8.76
N ARG A 539 -4.57 17.50 -8.47
CA ARG A 539 -3.34 17.58 -9.27
C ARG A 539 -2.66 16.22 -9.29
N LEU A 540 -2.58 15.65 -10.48
CA LEU A 540 -1.90 14.39 -10.75
C LEU A 540 -0.63 14.68 -11.54
N GLN A 541 0.51 14.20 -11.07
CA GLN A 541 1.76 14.22 -11.82
C GLN A 541 1.90 12.90 -12.58
N VAL A 542 2.20 12.94 -13.87
CA VAL A 542 2.32 11.75 -14.73
C VAL A 542 3.68 11.78 -15.42
N GLN A 543 4.49 10.77 -15.17
CA GLN A 543 5.76 10.58 -15.89
C GLN A 543 5.48 10.20 -17.35
N VAL A 544 6.09 10.92 -18.26
CA VAL A 544 5.94 10.72 -19.70
C VAL A 544 7.01 9.75 -20.19
N ALA A 545 6.57 8.67 -20.86
CA ALA A 545 7.51 7.71 -21.44
C ALA A 545 8.38 8.38 -22.53
N PRO A 546 9.67 8.04 -22.63
CA PRO A 546 10.54 8.57 -23.66
C PRO A 546 9.97 8.35 -25.08
N GLY A 547 10.04 9.38 -25.93
CA GLY A 547 9.55 9.32 -27.30
C GLY A 547 8.06 9.65 -27.49
N SER A 548 7.32 9.87 -26.39
CA SER A 548 5.92 10.33 -26.47
C SER A 548 5.84 11.71 -27.12
N GLN A 549 4.82 11.90 -27.95
CA GLN A 549 4.65 13.10 -28.76
C GLN A 549 3.43 13.93 -28.37
N ARG A 550 2.37 13.29 -27.84
CA ARG A 550 1.09 13.95 -27.60
C ARG A 550 0.36 13.37 -26.40
N PHE A 551 -0.27 14.23 -25.64
CA PHE A 551 -1.32 13.89 -24.69
C PHE A 551 -2.67 14.31 -25.27
N THR A 552 -3.69 13.47 -25.13
CA THR A 552 -5.08 13.83 -25.44
C THR A 552 -6.02 13.31 -24.35
N ALA A 553 -7.08 14.08 -24.06
CA ALA A 553 -8.17 13.64 -23.19
C ALA A 553 -9.46 14.39 -23.54
N LYS A 554 -10.61 13.80 -23.25
CA LYS A 554 -11.92 14.46 -23.23
C LYS A 554 -12.30 14.75 -21.79
N VAL A 555 -12.41 16.03 -21.44
CA VAL A 555 -12.56 16.47 -20.06
C VAL A 555 -13.92 17.10 -19.80
N GLY A 556 -14.44 16.91 -18.60
CA GLY A 556 -15.72 17.52 -18.20
C GLY A 556 -16.11 17.23 -16.75
N VAL A 557 -17.14 17.90 -16.30
CA VAL A 557 -17.79 17.61 -15.03
C VAL A 557 -18.63 16.34 -15.22
N ASP A 558 -18.39 15.34 -14.37
CA ASP A 558 -19.00 14.02 -14.48
C ASP A 558 -20.50 14.04 -14.17
N ASP A 559 -21.26 13.20 -14.85
CA ASP A 559 -22.71 13.09 -14.70
C ASP A 559 -23.15 12.69 -13.27
N SER A 560 -22.26 12.04 -12.51
CA SER A 560 -22.48 11.73 -11.10
C SER A 560 -22.53 12.98 -10.20
N THR A 561 -22.08 14.13 -10.70
CA THR A 561 -22.06 15.43 -10.01
C THR A 561 -23.43 16.17 -10.05
N ARG A 562 -24.52 15.48 -10.34
CA ARG A 562 -25.85 16.07 -10.48
C ARG A 562 -26.19 17.03 -9.34
N GLY A 563 -26.69 18.24 -9.69
CA GLY A 563 -27.11 19.26 -8.71
C GLY A 563 -25.98 20.19 -8.25
N LYS A 564 -24.76 20.05 -8.75
CA LYS A 564 -23.65 20.97 -8.47
C LYS A 564 -23.64 22.10 -9.50
N THR A 565 -23.22 23.30 -9.05
CA THR A 565 -23.19 24.51 -9.85
C THR A 565 -21.80 25.03 -10.15
N ALA A 566 -20.79 24.56 -9.42
CA ALA A 566 -19.41 24.97 -9.63
C ALA A 566 -18.91 24.59 -11.03
N GLY A 567 -18.14 25.50 -11.64
CA GLY A 567 -17.41 25.22 -12.87
C GLY A 567 -16.04 24.65 -12.55
N VAL A 568 -15.49 23.80 -13.44
CA VAL A 568 -14.14 23.27 -13.30
C VAL A 568 -13.35 23.54 -14.58
N SER A 569 -12.18 24.17 -14.46
CA SER A 569 -11.20 24.26 -15.56
C SER A 569 -10.21 23.10 -15.46
N PHE A 570 -9.81 22.63 -16.63
CA PHE A 570 -8.84 21.56 -16.80
C PHE A 570 -7.56 22.14 -17.40
N GLU A 571 -6.41 21.79 -16.83
CA GLU A 571 -5.13 22.27 -17.27
C GLU A 571 -4.16 21.11 -17.46
N VAL A 572 -3.39 21.13 -18.54
CA VAL A 572 -2.26 20.25 -18.80
C VAL A 572 -1.00 21.10 -18.78
N TRP A 573 -0.10 20.79 -17.86
CA TRP A 573 1.20 21.43 -17.76
C TRP A 573 2.30 20.43 -18.12
N GLY A 574 3.33 20.87 -18.81
CA GLY A 574 4.50 20.06 -19.16
C GLY A 574 5.77 20.73 -18.66
N ASP A 575 6.52 20.05 -17.78
CA ASP A 575 7.76 20.56 -17.17
C ASP A 575 7.64 22.01 -16.66
N GLY A 576 6.50 22.34 -16.02
CA GLY A 576 6.20 23.65 -15.43
C GLY A 576 5.64 24.70 -16.41
N ARG A 577 5.39 24.36 -17.68
CA ARG A 577 4.75 25.26 -18.65
C ARG A 577 3.32 24.78 -18.92
N LYS A 578 2.37 25.71 -18.99
CA LYS A 578 1.00 25.40 -19.38
C LYS A 578 0.98 25.07 -20.88
N LEU A 579 0.53 23.86 -21.22
CA LEU A 579 0.45 23.36 -22.59
C LEU A 579 -0.96 23.47 -23.15
N ALA A 580 -1.98 23.19 -22.34
CA ALA A 580 -3.38 23.29 -22.73
C ALA A 580 -4.27 23.59 -21.55
N SER A 581 -5.42 24.22 -21.78
CA SER A 581 -6.43 24.46 -20.74
C SER A 581 -7.82 24.67 -21.34
N THR A 582 -8.86 24.52 -20.50
CA THR A 582 -10.25 24.88 -20.85
C THR A 582 -10.69 26.12 -20.07
N ALA A 583 -11.71 26.83 -20.56
CA ALA A 583 -12.57 27.64 -19.71
C ALA A 583 -13.27 26.74 -18.68
N PRO A 584 -13.82 27.30 -17.58
CA PRO A 584 -14.59 26.51 -16.62
C PRO A 584 -15.79 25.81 -17.27
N LEU A 585 -15.85 24.49 -17.14
CA LEU A 585 -16.96 23.63 -17.60
C LEU A 585 -17.90 23.34 -16.44
N LYS A 586 -19.19 23.31 -16.69
CA LYS A 586 -20.24 23.02 -15.69
C LYS A 586 -20.89 21.65 -15.95
N PHE A 587 -21.59 21.14 -14.95
CA PHE A 587 -22.46 19.97 -15.10
C PHE A 587 -23.37 20.12 -16.35
N ASN A 588 -23.59 19.01 -17.04
CA ASN A 588 -24.40 18.93 -18.26
C ASN A 588 -23.90 19.74 -19.48
N GLN A 589 -22.62 20.15 -19.47
CA GLN A 589 -21.95 20.66 -20.68
C GLN A 589 -21.20 19.53 -21.39
N PRO A 590 -21.07 19.58 -22.73
CA PRO A 590 -20.35 18.55 -23.48
C PRO A 590 -18.88 18.50 -23.08
N ALA A 591 -18.32 17.31 -23.09
CA ALA A 591 -16.89 17.11 -22.87
C ALA A 591 -16.07 17.93 -23.87
N ARG A 592 -14.97 18.49 -23.41
CA ARG A 592 -14.01 19.25 -24.23
C ARG A 592 -12.77 18.41 -24.48
N GLU A 593 -12.32 18.38 -25.72
CA GLU A 593 -11.04 17.78 -26.05
C GLU A 593 -9.89 18.70 -25.64
N LEU A 594 -8.93 18.15 -24.89
CA LEU A 594 -7.64 18.75 -24.60
C LEU A 594 -6.56 17.97 -25.32
N SER A 595 -5.66 18.71 -26.00
CA SER A 595 -4.48 18.14 -26.66
C SER A 595 -3.25 18.95 -26.31
N ALA A 596 -2.16 18.28 -25.96
CA ALA A 596 -0.89 18.91 -25.60
C ALA A 596 0.27 18.23 -26.33
N ASP A 597 1.20 19.01 -26.90
CA ASP A 597 2.46 18.51 -27.49
C ASP A 597 3.41 18.11 -26.36
N LEU A 598 3.87 16.85 -26.40
CA LEU A 598 4.76 16.27 -25.41
C LEU A 598 6.20 16.08 -25.89
N ARG A 599 6.56 16.58 -27.07
CA ARG A 599 7.94 16.44 -27.58
C ARG A 599 8.93 17.10 -26.63
N GLY A 600 9.83 16.29 -26.05
CA GLY A 600 10.81 16.75 -25.05
C GLY A 600 10.28 16.92 -23.62
N VAL A 601 8.97 16.71 -23.38
CA VAL A 601 8.35 16.78 -22.06
C VAL A 601 8.59 15.46 -21.30
N LYS A 602 9.01 15.56 -20.05
CA LYS A 602 9.29 14.40 -19.18
C LYS A 602 8.19 14.16 -18.14
N LEU A 603 7.49 15.23 -17.77
CA LEU A 603 6.46 15.23 -16.75
C LEU A 603 5.27 16.06 -17.21
N ILE A 604 4.06 15.51 -17.13
CA ILE A 604 2.85 16.33 -17.19
C ILE A 604 2.16 16.40 -15.84
N GLU A 605 1.49 17.52 -15.61
CA GLU A 605 0.61 17.70 -14.46
C GLU A 605 -0.80 17.95 -14.97
N LEU A 606 -1.73 17.08 -14.57
CA LEU A 606 -3.16 17.16 -14.87
C LEU A 606 -3.85 17.84 -13.69
N ILE A 607 -4.37 19.05 -13.90
CA ILE A 607 -4.98 19.86 -12.85
C ILE A 607 -6.45 20.08 -13.20
N ALA A 608 -7.33 19.73 -12.25
CA ALA A 608 -8.75 20.06 -12.30
C ALA A 608 -9.05 21.08 -11.20
N ARG A 609 -9.28 22.34 -11.61
CA ARG A 609 -9.46 23.49 -10.69
C ARG A 609 -10.93 23.90 -10.64
N GLN A 610 -11.52 23.88 -9.45
CA GLN A 610 -12.88 24.35 -9.23
C GLN A 610 -12.93 25.88 -9.13
N HIS A 611 -13.97 26.46 -9.74
CA HIS A 611 -14.29 27.88 -9.71
C HIS A 611 -15.63 28.09 -9.01
N GLY A 612 -15.63 28.93 -7.98
CA GLY A 612 -16.78 29.16 -7.11
C GLY A 612 -16.91 28.15 -5.98
N ALA A 613 -17.67 28.52 -4.98
CA ALA A 613 -18.00 27.64 -3.86
C ALA A 613 -19.15 26.70 -4.26
N ASP A 614 -19.03 25.42 -3.96
CA ASP A 614 -20.12 24.47 -3.97
C ASP A 614 -20.23 23.88 -2.57
N THR A 615 -21.29 24.20 -1.85
CA THR A 615 -21.54 23.74 -0.48
C THR A 615 -22.16 22.35 -0.46
N ALA A 616 -22.58 21.82 -1.63
CA ALA A 616 -23.33 20.57 -1.75
C ALA A 616 -22.42 19.32 -1.88
N GLY A 617 -21.13 19.43 -1.55
CA GLY A 617 -20.16 18.32 -1.54
C GLY A 617 -19.18 18.32 -2.74
N PRO A 618 -18.39 17.26 -2.93
CA PRO A 618 -17.31 17.22 -3.93
C PRO A 618 -17.87 17.23 -5.37
N VAL A 619 -17.09 17.84 -6.28
CA VAL A 619 -17.37 17.83 -7.72
C VAL A 619 -16.51 16.75 -8.37
N VAL A 620 -17.16 15.72 -8.91
CA VAL A 620 -16.50 14.65 -9.65
C VAL A 620 -16.19 15.13 -11.07
N VAL A 621 -15.02 14.84 -11.55
CA VAL A 621 -14.57 15.19 -12.91
C VAL A 621 -13.96 14.00 -13.62
N THR A 622 -14.08 14.00 -14.93
CA THR A 622 -13.62 12.95 -15.83
C THR A 622 -12.52 13.46 -16.76
N TRP A 623 -11.38 12.75 -16.80
CA TRP A 623 -10.37 12.77 -17.83
C TRP A 623 -10.58 11.54 -18.74
N GLY A 624 -11.65 11.57 -19.58
CA GLY A 624 -12.02 10.46 -20.46
C GLY A 624 -11.02 10.28 -21.59
N GLU A 625 -10.76 9.02 -21.97
CA GLU A 625 -9.80 8.64 -23.03
C GLU A 625 -8.42 9.31 -22.86
N ALA A 626 -8.01 9.57 -21.59
CA ALA A 626 -6.71 10.19 -21.29
C ALA A 626 -5.56 9.28 -21.73
N ARG A 627 -4.85 9.68 -22.78
CA ARG A 627 -3.79 8.88 -23.41
C ARG A 627 -2.55 9.69 -23.77
N ILE A 628 -1.42 9.00 -23.77
CA ILE A 628 -0.11 9.50 -24.19
C ILE A 628 0.35 8.67 -25.37
N GLU A 629 0.68 9.33 -26.48
CA GLU A 629 1.09 8.72 -27.75
C GLU A 629 2.45 9.23 -28.22
#